data_8e7a4c9495fcf754852f126ee62b9fb1
#
_entry.id   8e7a4c9495fcf754852f126ee62b9fb1
#
_cell.length_a   1.000
_cell.length_b   1.000
_cell.length_c   1.000
_cell.angle_alpha   90.00
_cell.angle_beta   90.00
_cell.angle_gamma   90.00
#
_symmetry.space_group_name_H-M   'P 1'
#
loop_
_entity.id
_entity.type
_entity.pdbx_description
1 polymer ?
#
loop_
_entity_poly.entity_id
_entity_poly.type
_entity_poly.pdbx_seq_one_letter_code
_entity_poly.pdbx_strand_id
1 'polypeptide(L)'
;MGELSLEELRQLRDLNAAVDDLLEESLKARESLEQTFRRIFPELLKLTGAKAVVVTTLNEELVEETWHLGEFGASPGRVLASHPWGVRRAGADTLVSQALDVVGLKVGAMGLLFPGDQTATPEAGRLSRLLDTVAEQLDTVLASVQTASEKHQLIVTVNEYLASRVFEDGMDRAVLALAERVKLPGFMLLYRDAVDSGALHYRIYRHGHLEHESGEQPFGPLDEAVRTHGAKLVGPGDETLRKVIGGQKVVEAVLISGAGSVATLGKILVWSSDTGFSAFTMDLIRLLAAALSQRLVDYNRERIHLAQFFAPPVIDDLTRNPDYESKYLTPRDEEVGILFADINSFTRICEQVLEKPARIGQFVDDWSKGVVELLFKNGGVFDKMVGDCVIGLFGPPLFRSTRVQRAESAVRAALEIQAFTRDRFGSHPEVARISEVVKLPGLGVAVGVNLTRSFCGLFGPNRQYTSFSTGMNQTARLQSLGAFRETLVMESVRQALEASTDPALRALRYGPLTETAVKNVAQPLRYFRLL
;
A
#
# COMPACT_ATOMS: atom_id res chain seq x y z
N MET A 1 30.03 33.30 43.23
CA MET A 1 28.58 33.47 43.06
C MET A 1 28.12 34.42 44.12
N GLY A 2 27.80 35.70 43.76
CA GLY A 2 27.25 36.66 44.71
C GLY A 2 25.83 36.25 45.09
N GLU A 3 25.44 36.46 46.35
CA GLU A 3 24.08 36.26 46.82
C GLU A 3 23.15 37.19 46.05
N LEU A 4 22.06 36.63 45.46
CA LEU A 4 21.02 37.38 44.75
C LEU A 4 20.28 38.30 45.76
N SER A 5 20.06 39.54 45.42
CA SER A 5 19.20 40.41 46.19
C SER A 5 17.74 39.94 46.15
N LEU A 6 16.95 40.27 47.16
CA LEU A 6 15.53 39.92 47.20
C LEU A 6 14.75 40.53 46.03
N GLU A 7 15.21 41.70 45.55
CA GLU A 7 14.63 42.43 44.43
C GLU A 7 14.92 41.73 43.09
N GLU A 8 16.14 41.25 42.87
CA GLU A 8 16.50 40.42 41.68
C GLU A 8 15.73 39.11 41.65
N LEU A 9 15.57 38.44 42.76
CA LEU A 9 14.77 37.20 42.83
C LEU A 9 13.30 37.42 42.49
N ARG A 10 12.72 38.55 42.90
CA ARG A 10 11.36 38.95 42.54
C ARG A 10 11.27 39.23 41.04
N GLN A 11 12.20 39.99 40.51
CA GLN A 11 12.24 40.33 39.06
C GLN A 11 12.33 39.07 38.18
N LEU A 12 13.23 38.11 38.55
CA LEU A 12 13.38 36.87 37.83
C LEU A 12 12.11 36.01 37.88
N ARG A 13 11.47 35.91 39.06
CA ARG A 13 10.21 35.19 39.23
C ARG A 13 9.07 35.80 38.39
N ASP A 14 8.93 37.14 38.44
CA ASP A 14 7.86 37.82 37.77
C ASP A 14 8.06 37.77 36.23
N LEU A 15 9.31 37.80 35.76
CA LEU A 15 9.68 37.59 34.38
C LEU A 15 9.34 36.16 33.91
N ASN A 16 9.74 35.17 34.72
CA ASN A 16 9.47 33.76 34.40
C ASN A 16 7.96 33.49 34.29
N ALA A 17 7.17 33.94 35.27
CA ALA A 17 5.72 33.75 35.27
C ALA A 17 5.05 34.45 34.07
N ALA A 18 5.45 35.70 33.75
CA ALA A 18 4.86 36.42 32.64
C ALA A 18 5.18 35.81 31.25
N VAL A 19 6.41 35.30 31.07
CA VAL A 19 6.80 34.60 29.84
C VAL A 19 6.07 33.27 29.71
N ASP A 20 5.99 32.49 30.78
CA ASP A 20 5.30 31.20 30.80
C ASP A 20 3.80 31.35 30.46
N ASP A 21 3.12 32.32 31.14
CA ASP A 21 1.70 32.62 30.85
C ASP A 21 1.45 32.97 29.37
N LEU A 22 2.30 33.86 28.80
CA LEU A 22 2.17 34.27 27.40
C LEU A 22 2.44 33.13 26.42
N LEU A 23 3.42 32.26 26.70
CA LEU A 23 3.72 31.08 25.91
C LEU A 23 2.56 30.06 25.98
N GLU A 24 2.01 29.83 27.18
CA GLU A 24 0.86 28.94 27.35
C GLU A 24 -0.39 29.44 26.62
N GLU A 25 -0.66 30.75 26.65
CA GLU A 25 -1.75 31.38 25.90
C GLU A 25 -1.56 31.21 24.38
N SER A 26 -0.34 31.47 23.87
CA SER A 26 -0.03 31.30 22.45
C SER A 26 -0.19 29.86 21.99
N LEU A 27 0.27 28.90 22.79
CA LEU A 27 0.10 27.46 22.52
C LEU A 27 -1.39 27.05 22.51
N LYS A 28 -2.20 27.54 23.47
CA LYS A 28 -3.65 27.28 23.51
C LYS A 28 -4.37 27.89 22.30
N ALA A 29 -3.93 29.08 21.86
CA ALA A 29 -4.47 29.77 20.68
C ALA A 29 -3.95 29.19 19.35
N ARG A 30 -2.96 28.29 19.39
CA ARG A 30 -2.27 27.74 18.21
C ARG A 30 -1.67 28.84 17.31
N GLU A 31 -1.07 29.83 17.93
CA GLU A 31 -0.40 30.92 17.22
C GLU A 31 0.88 30.42 16.54
N SER A 32 1.24 31.05 15.39
CA SER A 32 2.56 30.86 14.78
C SER A 32 3.67 31.45 15.64
N LEU A 33 4.94 31.03 15.42
CA LEU A 33 6.08 31.61 16.13
C LEU A 33 6.16 33.12 15.94
N GLU A 34 5.84 33.64 14.76
CA GLU A 34 5.79 35.07 14.51
C GLU A 34 4.75 35.77 15.41
N GLN A 35 3.55 35.24 15.53
CA GLN A 35 2.49 35.79 16.39
C GLN A 35 2.88 35.69 17.87
N THR A 36 3.46 34.56 18.27
CA THR A 36 3.98 34.33 19.62
C THR A 36 5.06 35.37 19.98
N PHE A 37 6.05 35.61 19.11
CA PHE A 37 7.09 36.59 19.36
C PHE A 37 6.56 38.02 19.35
N ARG A 38 5.61 38.38 18.49
CA ARG A 38 4.95 39.69 18.50
C ARG A 38 4.24 39.98 19.83
N ARG A 39 3.76 38.95 20.51
CA ARG A 39 3.12 39.07 21.82
C ARG A 39 4.14 39.14 22.96
N ILE A 40 5.17 38.31 22.94
CA ILE A 40 6.13 38.15 24.04
C ILE A 40 7.16 39.31 24.06
N PHE A 41 7.68 39.73 22.93
CA PHE A 41 8.77 40.71 22.85
C PHE A 41 8.48 42.07 23.56
N PRO A 42 7.29 42.68 23.43
CA PRO A 42 6.98 43.90 24.17
C PRO A 42 7.06 43.72 25.69
N GLU A 43 6.52 42.63 26.22
CA GLU A 43 6.59 42.35 27.68
C GLU A 43 8.01 42.01 28.13
N LEU A 44 8.79 41.26 27.33
CA LEU A 44 10.20 41.02 27.59
C LEU A 44 10.98 42.36 27.75
N LEU A 45 10.82 43.27 26.81
CA LEU A 45 11.50 44.56 26.87
C LEU A 45 11.10 45.36 28.13
N LYS A 46 9.82 45.34 28.47
CA LYS A 46 9.30 46.05 29.66
C LYS A 46 9.84 45.43 30.96
N LEU A 47 9.84 44.12 31.11
CA LEU A 47 10.24 43.41 32.34
C LEU A 47 11.75 43.36 32.51
N THR A 48 12.51 43.25 31.42
CA THR A 48 13.98 43.19 31.50
C THR A 48 14.65 44.57 31.50
N GLY A 49 13.97 45.59 30.98
CA GLY A 49 14.57 46.90 30.76
C GLY A 49 15.48 46.96 29.52
N ALA A 50 15.47 45.93 28.70
CA ALA A 50 16.16 45.90 27.41
C ALA A 50 15.46 46.86 26.39
N LYS A 51 16.24 47.45 25.49
CA LYS A 51 15.70 48.30 24.41
C LYS A 51 15.42 47.54 23.10
N ALA A 52 16.01 46.37 22.96
CA ALA A 52 15.75 45.51 21.82
C ALA A 52 15.95 44.02 22.15
N VAL A 53 15.21 43.16 21.46
CA VAL A 53 15.28 41.72 21.55
C VAL A 53 15.41 41.11 20.16
N VAL A 54 16.17 40.04 20.04
CA VAL A 54 16.31 39.25 18.81
C VAL A 54 16.34 37.77 19.13
N VAL A 55 15.62 36.99 18.33
CA VAL A 55 15.64 35.51 18.36
C VAL A 55 15.84 34.99 16.94
N THR A 56 16.74 34.04 16.78
CA THR A 56 16.92 33.28 15.54
C THR A 56 16.63 31.83 15.84
N THR A 57 15.73 31.21 15.10
CA THR A 57 15.36 29.80 15.24
C THR A 57 14.76 29.27 13.95
N LEU A 58 14.45 27.99 13.87
CA LEU A 58 13.69 27.42 12.77
C LEU A 58 12.20 27.74 12.93
N ASN A 59 11.57 28.20 11.84
CA ASN A 59 10.12 28.37 11.80
C ASN A 59 9.39 27.02 11.65
N GLU A 60 8.07 27.04 11.49
CA GLU A 60 7.23 25.84 11.33
C GLU A 60 7.55 25.06 10.05
N GLU A 61 8.21 25.68 9.07
CA GLU A 61 8.68 25.04 7.82
C GLU A 61 10.14 24.54 7.93
N LEU A 62 10.74 24.61 9.13
CA LEU A 62 12.14 24.28 9.43
C LEU A 62 13.15 25.14 8.66
N VAL A 63 12.76 26.38 8.33
CA VAL A 63 13.64 27.39 7.73
C VAL A 63 14.13 28.32 8.83
N GLU A 64 15.44 28.62 8.83
CA GLU A 64 16.02 29.53 9.81
C GLU A 64 15.52 30.96 9.57
N GLU A 65 14.86 31.53 10.57
CA GLU A 65 14.33 32.91 10.56
C GLU A 65 14.81 33.70 11.76
N THR A 66 14.79 35.03 11.62
CA THR A 66 15.17 35.98 12.68
C THR A 66 14.03 36.95 12.96
N TRP A 67 13.54 36.90 14.19
CA TRP A 67 12.53 37.86 14.68
C TRP A 67 13.17 38.85 15.66
N HIS A 68 12.76 40.09 15.62
CA HIS A 68 13.28 41.13 16.50
C HIS A 68 12.26 42.23 16.80
N LEU A 69 12.46 42.90 17.93
CA LEU A 69 11.76 44.15 18.27
C LEU A 69 12.81 45.14 18.82
N GLY A 70 12.70 46.40 18.40
CA GLY A 70 13.67 47.45 18.74
C GLY A 70 14.78 47.61 17.68
N GLU A 71 15.66 48.58 17.87
CA GLU A 71 16.70 48.91 16.91
C GLU A 71 18.05 48.35 17.34
N PHE A 72 18.69 47.66 16.41
CA PHE A 72 20.07 47.20 16.50
C PHE A 72 20.94 48.04 15.55
N GLY A 73 22.16 48.39 15.97
CA GLY A 73 23.10 49.14 15.11
C GLY A 73 23.64 48.36 13.91
N ALA A 74 23.21 47.08 13.74
CA ALA A 74 23.56 46.21 12.63
C ALA A 74 22.37 45.26 12.35
N SER A 75 22.44 44.49 11.26
CA SER A 75 21.40 43.48 10.96
C SER A 75 21.22 42.51 12.16
N PRO A 76 20.01 42.35 12.68
CA PRO A 76 19.74 41.57 13.88
C PRO A 76 20.29 40.13 13.83
N GLY A 77 20.16 39.43 12.71
CA GLY A 77 20.69 38.07 12.53
C GLY A 77 22.23 38.01 12.60
N ARG A 78 22.93 39.04 12.07
CA ARG A 78 24.40 39.17 12.20
C ARG A 78 24.85 39.45 13.63
N VAL A 79 24.01 40.07 14.42
CA VAL A 79 24.31 40.36 15.85
C VAL A 79 24.42 39.05 16.63
N LEU A 80 23.55 38.07 16.36
CA LEU A 80 23.61 36.73 16.99
C LEU A 80 24.65 35.79 16.37
N ALA A 81 24.98 35.97 15.09
CA ALA A 81 26.00 35.13 14.42
C ALA A 81 27.44 35.41 14.89
N SER A 82 27.68 36.54 15.53
CA SER A 82 29.02 36.93 16.00
C SER A 82 29.30 36.35 17.37
N HIS A 83 30.15 35.32 17.44
CA HIS A 83 30.70 34.73 18.68
C HIS A 83 31.81 35.60 19.31
N PRO A 84 32.05 35.50 20.65
CA PRO A 84 31.47 34.56 21.62
C PRO A 84 30.12 35.01 22.16
N TRP A 85 29.35 34.01 22.68
CA TRP A 85 28.14 34.28 23.48
C TRP A 85 28.48 34.92 24.81
N GLY A 86 27.49 35.60 25.41
CA GLY A 86 27.65 36.26 26.70
C GLY A 86 27.41 37.77 26.62
N VAL A 87 27.90 38.47 27.66
CA VAL A 87 27.74 39.94 27.80
C VAL A 87 28.87 40.65 27.08
N ARG A 88 28.53 41.54 26.15
CA ARG A 88 29.52 42.29 25.38
C ARG A 88 29.04 43.69 25.02
N ARG A 89 29.99 44.58 24.79
CA ARG A 89 29.69 45.93 24.28
C ARG A 89 29.26 45.87 22.80
N ALA A 90 28.17 46.56 22.48
CA ALA A 90 27.62 46.73 21.13
C ALA A 90 27.41 48.23 20.83
N GLY A 91 28.46 48.90 20.38
CA GLY A 91 28.48 50.36 20.21
C GLY A 91 28.43 51.10 21.56
N ALA A 92 27.38 51.87 21.79
CA ALA A 92 27.12 52.58 23.07
C ALA A 92 26.35 51.71 24.08
N ASP A 93 25.93 50.51 23.71
CA ASP A 93 25.02 49.63 24.43
C ASP A 93 25.67 48.31 24.81
N THR A 94 24.96 47.53 25.61
CA THR A 94 25.39 46.18 26.05
C THR A 94 24.49 45.12 25.45
N LEU A 95 25.08 44.22 24.68
CA LEU A 95 24.40 43.02 24.16
C LEU A 95 24.69 41.82 25.08
N VAL A 96 23.62 41.14 25.48
CA VAL A 96 23.70 39.83 26.12
C VAL A 96 23.11 38.82 25.14
N SER A 97 23.83 37.76 24.84
CA SER A 97 23.38 36.74 23.87
C SER A 97 23.78 35.34 24.28
N GLN A 98 22.95 34.35 23.96
CA GLN A 98 23.25 32.94 24.16
C GLN A 98 22.56 32.05 23.13
N ALA A 99 23.03 30.79 23.02
CA ALA A 99 22.33 29.77 22.30
C ALA A 99 21.09 29.32 23.07
N LEU A 100 20.03 28.98 22.37
CA LEU A 100 18.88 28.23 22.88
C LEU A 100 19.17 26.77 22.63
N ASP A 101 19.20 25.98 23.70
CA ASP A 101 19.66 24.57 23.65
C ASP A 101 18.84 23.70 24.62
N VAL A 102 18.29 22.62 24.13
CA VAL A 102 17.58 21.62 24.93
C VAL A 102 18.35 20.30 24.90
N VAL A 103 19.02 19.95 26.00
CA VAL A 103 19.77 18.70 26.18
C VAL A 103 20.79 18.46 25.07
N GLY A 104 21.52 19.52 24.66
CA GLY A 104 22.53 19.46 23.59
C GLY A 104 21.97 19.59 22.16
N LEU A 105 20.66 19.75 22.00
CA LEU A 105 20.05 20.11 20.73
C LEU A 105 19.92 21.63 20.62
N LYS A 106 20.72 22.24 19.74
CA LYS A 106 20.64 23.67 19.49
C LYS A 106 19.34 23.98 18.71
N VAL A 107 18.41 24.70 19.35
CA VAL A 107 17.10 25.07 18.77
C VAL A 107 17.08 26.52 18.25
N GLY A 108 18.10 27.31 18.58
CA GLY A 108 18.19 28.69 18.11
C GLY A 108 19.25 29.51 18.85
N ALA A 109 19.08 30.82 18.83
CA ALA A 109 19.88 31.80 19.58
C ALA A 109 19.02 33.00 19.96
N MET A 110 19.30 33.61 21.10
CA MET A 110 18.61 34.81 21.60
C MET A 110 19.57 35.86 22.06
N GLY A 111 19.16 37.13 21.93
CA GLY A 111 19.91 38.29 22.44
C GLY A 111 19.01 39.43 22.92
N LEU A 112 19.43 40.08 23.97
CA LEU A 112 18.84 41.28 24.53
C LEU A 112 19.86 42.43 24.47
N LEU A 113 19.42 43.60 24.02
CA LEU A 113 20.24 44.81 23.95
C LEU A 113 19.81 45.79 25.03
N PHE A 114 20.73 46.13 25.94
CA PHE A 114 20.48 47.03 27.04
C PHE A 114 21.14 48.40 26.80
N PRO A 115 20.52 49.52 27.25
CA PRO A 115 21.09 50.84 27.09
C PRO A 115 22.35 51.03 27.94
N GLY A 116 23.37 51.69 27.32
CA GLY A 116 24.61 52.01 28.00
C GLY A 116 25.60 50.84 28.15
N ASP A 117 26.78 51.14 28.68
CA ASP A 117 27.82 50.15 28.97
C ASP A 117 27.58 49.47 30.33
N GLN A 118 27.06 48.28 30.35
CA GLN A 118 26.77 47.43 31.52
C GLN A 118 27.64 46.17 31.53
N THR A 119 28.79 46.19 30.85
CA THR A 119 29.71 45.05 30.78
C THR A 119 30.48 44.80 32.06
N ALA A 120 30.44 45.71 33.01
CA ALA A 120 31.07 45.56 34.31
C ALA A 120 30.32 44.57 35.22
N THR A 121 31.09 43.81 36.03
CA THR A 121 30.54 42.97 37.10
C THR A 121 30.14 43.85 38.28
N PRO A 122 28.95 43.80 38.88
CA PRO A 122 27.98 42.67 38.85
C PRO A 122 26.83 42.81 37.82
N GLU A 123 26.67 43.95 37.15
CA GLU A 123 25.59 44.21 36.20
C GLU A 123 25.57 43.16 35.07
N ALA A 124 26.73 42.85 34.51
CA ALA A 124 26.86 41.80 33.49
C ALA A 124 26.29 40.45 34.00
N GLY A 125 26.55 40.09 35.26
CA GLY A 125 26.00 38.87 35.85
C GLY A 125 24.48 38.88 35.99
N ARG A 126 23.91 40.06 36.33
CA ARG A 126 22.45 40.23 36.40
C ARG A 126 21.81 40.09 35.00
N LEU A 127 22.37 40.72 33.98
CA LEU A 127 21.85 40.67 32.63
C LEU A 127 21.91 39.24 32.06
N SER A 128 22.99 38.49 32.35
CA SER A 128 23.09 37.11 31.93
C SER A 128 21.95 36.27 32.54
N ARG A 129 21.70 36.40 33.85
CA ARG A 129 20.60 35.66 34.54
C ARG A 129 19.21 35.99 33.99
N LEU A 130 18.96 37.26 33.62
CA LEU A 130 17.70 37.64 32.96
C LEU A 130 17.54 36.92 31.60
N LEU A 131 18.60 36.88 30.82
CA LEU A 131 18.58 36.16 29.54
C LEU A 131 18.41 34.65 29.76
N ASP A 132 19.15 34.03 30.72
CA ASP A 132 19.04 32.62 31.05
C ASP A 132 17.59 32.24 31.38
N THR A 133 16.90 33.04 32.22
CA THR A 133 15.50 32.79 32.60
C THR A 133 14.55 32.77 31.43
N VAL A 134 14.72 33.70 30.50
CA VAL A 134 13.86 33.78 29.26
C VAL A 134 14.21 32.63 28.32
N ALA A 135 15.49 32.33 28.15
CA ALA A 135 15.97 31.29 27.29
C ALA A 135 15.45 29.90 27.69
N GLU A 136 15.47 29.57 29.01
CA GLU A 136 14.94 28.29 29.53
C GLU A 136 13.46 28.06 29.19
N GLN A 137 12.66 29.13 29.09
CA GLN A 137 11.26 29.01 28.67
C GLN A 137 11.13 28.87 27.17
N LEU A 138 11.86 29.71 26.41
CA LEU A 138 11.78 29.72 24.95
C LEU A 138 12.34 28.45 24.30
N ASP A 139 13.47 27.93 24.79
CA ASP A 139 14.12 26.77 24.17
C ASP A 139 13.24 25.51 24.26
N THR A 140 12.53 25.32 25.39
CA THR A 140 11.58 24.22 25.58
C THR A 140 10.40 24.31 24.58
N VAL A 141 9.83 25.49 24.39
CA VAL A 141 8.72 25.70 23.44
C VAL A 141 9.20 25.52 22.01
N LEU A 142 10.35 26.12 21.65
CA LEU A 142 10.93 26.00 20.33
C LEU A 142 11.28 24.55 19.96
N ALA A 143 11.85 23.77 20.89
CA ALA A 143 12.09 22.35 20.68
C ALA A 143 10.80 21.57 20.44
N SER A 144 9.71 21.92 21.14
CA SER A 144 8.39 21.32 20.95
C SER A 144 7.82 21.66 19.58
N VAL A 145 7.91 22.92 19.13
CA VAL A 145 7.45 23.37 17.81
C VAL A 145 8.26 22.67 16.72
N GLN A 146 9.59 22.67 16.79
CA GLN A 146 10.44 21.98 15.82
C GLN A 146 10.12 20.50 15.72
N THR A 147 9.98 19.82 16.87
CA THR A 147 9.60 18.41 16.92
C THR A 147 8.24 18.15 16.24
N ALA A 148 7.26 19.03 16.47
CA ALA A 148 5.95 18.93 15.84
C ALA A 148 6.04 19.16 14.31
N SER A 149 6.82 20.13 13.87
CA SER A 149 7.04 20.44 12.46
C SER A 149 7.78 19.31 11.74
N GLU A 150 8.81 18.73 12.35
CA GLU A 150 9.51 17.56 11.82
C GLU A 150 8.56 16.36 11.64
N LYS A 151 7.71 16.10 12.65
CA LYS A 151 6.67 15.06 12.55
C LYS A 151 5.71 15.35 11.41
N HIS A 152 5.25 16.59 11.30
CA HIS A 152 4.31 16.99 10.24
C HIS A 152 4.91 16.82 8.84
N GLN A 153 6.13 17.32 8.62
CA GLN A 153 6.81 17.17 7.33
C GLN A 153 7.03 15.70 6.96
N LEU A 154 7.43 14.87 7.93
CA LEU A 154 7.59 13.44 7.67
C LEU A 154 6.26 12.78 7.28
N ILE A 155 5.14 13.15 7.95
CA ILE A 155 3.81 12.63 7.60
C ILE A 155 3.44 13.02 6.17
N VAL A 156 3.66 14.27 5.78
CA VAL A 156 3.39 14.75 4.42
C VAL A 156 4.22 13.95 3.41
N THR A 157 5.52 13.83 3.64
CA THR A 157 6.44 13.06 2.78
C THR A 157 6.05 11.58 2.68
N VAL A 158 5.72 10.94 3.82
CA VAL A 158 5.28 9.54 3.85
C VAL A 158 3.98 9.36 3.06
N ASN A 159 3.01 10.26 3.25
CA ASN A 159 1.74 10.20 2.51
C ASN A 159 1.93 10.39 1.00
N GLU A 160 2.82 11.30 0.59
CA GLU A 160 3.18 11.50 -0.82
C GLU A 160 3.80 10.22 -1.42
N TYR A 161 4.72 9.57 -0.70
CA TYR A 161 5.31 8.32 -1.18
C TYR A 161 4.31 7.17 -1.22
N LEU A 162 3.47 7.02 -0.19
CA LEU A 162 2.43 6.00 -0.15
C LEU A 162 1.29 6.24 -1.16
N ALA A 163 1.14 7.46 -1.67
CA ALA A 163 0.25 7.77 -2.80
C ALA A 163 0.77 7.23 -4.15
N SER A 164 2.01 6.69 -4.20
CA SER A 164 2.50 5.97 -5.37
C SER A 164 1.51 4.88 -5.80
N ARG A 165 1.28 4.75 -7.10
CA ARG A 165 0.43 3.68 -7.65
C ARG A 165 1.01 2.29 -7.37
N VAL A 166 2.33 2.15 -7.45
CA VAL A 166 3.04 0.92 -7.08
C VAL A 166 3.25 0.94 -5.56
N PHE A 167 2.59 0.02 -4.87
CA PHE A 167 2.61 -0.05 -3.41
C PHE A 167 4.03 -0.27 -2.87
N GLU A 168 4.76 -1.17 -3.49
CA GLU A 168 6.11 -1.55 -3.12
C GLU A 168 7.08 -0.36 -3.19
N ASP A 169 7.07 0.38 -4.30
CA ASP A 169 7.91 1.58 -4.48
C ASP A 169 7.59 2.68 -3.46
N GLY A 170 6.29 2.86 -3.18
CA GLY A 170 5.83 3.82 -2.18
C GLY A 170 6.30 3.45 -0.78
N MET A 171 6.24 2.16 -0.45
CA MET A 171 6.69 1.59 0.81
C MET A 171 8.19 1.77 1.02
N ASP A 172 9.00 1.44 0.01
CA ASP A 172 10.46 1.54 0.09
C ASP A 172 10.90 2.98 0.37
N ARG A 173 10.30 3.95 -0.33
CA ARG A 173 10.58 5.38 -0.12
C ARG A 173 10.12 5.86 1.26
N ALA A 174 8.96 5.42 1.72
CA ALA A 174 8.42 5.82 3.02
C ALA A 174 9.27 5.29 4.19
N VAL A 175 9.74 4.03 4.10
CA VAL A 175 10.63 3.44 5.12
C VAL A 175 12.01 4.10 5.10
N LEU A 176 12.54 4.40 3.92
CA LEU A 176 13.82 5.12 3.78
C LEU A 176 13.73 6.51 4.41
N ALA A 177 12.69 7.28 4.09
CA ALA A 177 12.48 8.62 4.68
C ALA A 177 12.34 8.58 6.21
N LEU A 178 11.70 7.54 6.75
CA LEU A 178 11.66 7.32 8.19
C LEU A 178 13.04 7.02 8.76
N ALA A 179 13.81 6.14 8.11
CA ALA A 179 15.15 5.73 8.55
C ALA A 179 16.19 6.87 8.50
N GLU A 180 16.01 7.86 7.63
CA GLU A 180 16.83 9.07 7.58
C GLU A 180 16.58 10.01 8.77
N ARG A 181 15.39 9.98 9.36
CA ARG A 181 14.99 10.84 10.49
C ARG A 181 15.27 10.21 11.85
N VAL A 182 15.20 8.89 11.95
CA VAL A 182 15.39 8.16 13.21
C VAL A 182 16.30 6.95 13.02
N LYS A 183 17.02 6.57 14.08
CA LYS A 183 17.82 5.34 14.05
C LYS A 183 16.88 4.13 13.97
N LEU A 184 16.74 3.57 12.79
CA LEU A 184 15.91 2.41 12.48
C LEU A 184 16.78 1.27 11.93
N PRO A 185 17.49 0.51 12.78
CA PRO A 185 18.41 -0.56 12.33
C PRO A 185 17.68 -1.67 11.58
N GLY A 186 16.45 -1.99 12.02
CA GLY A 186 15.63 -2.99 11.37
C GLY A 186 14.15 -2.66 11.41
N PHE A 187 13.47 -2.95 10.31
CA PHE A 187 12.05 -2.75 10.12
C PHE A 187 11.48 -3.91 9.30
N MET A 188 10.34 -4.43 9.71
CA MET A 188 9.58 -5.42 8.94
C MET A 188 8.12 -5.01 8.86
N LEU A 189 7.57 -5.05 7.67
CA LEU A 189 6.15 -5.00 7.42
C LEU A 189 5.66 -6.40 7.08
N LEU A 190 4.64 -6.87 7.77
CA LEU A 190 3.87 -8.08 7.46
C LEU A 190 2.43 -7.67 7.19
N TYR A 191 1.84 -8.04 6.05
CA TYR A 191 0.50 -7.64 5.67
C TYR A 191 -0.26 -8.73 4.92
N ARG A 192 -1.59 -8.66 4.95
CA ARG A 192 -2.48 -9.62 4.29
C ARG A 192 -2.69 -9.26 2.84
N ASP A 193 -2.63 -10.27 1.98
CA ASP A 193 -3.21 -10.19 0.63
C ASP A 193 -4.70 -10.55 0.70
N ALA A 194 -5.54 -9.71 0.13
CA ALA A 194 -6.97 -9.96 0.09
C ALA A 194 -7.41 -10.88 -1.05
N VAL A 195 -6.55 -11.10 -2.04
CA VAL A 195 -6.80 -11.98 -3.19
C VAL A 195 -6.56 -13.44 -2.82
N ASP A 196 -5.49 -13.69 -2.08
CA ASP A 196 -5.21 -14.99 -1.48
C ASP A 196 -5.53 -14.91 0.03
N SER A 197 -6.71 -15.35 0.41
CA SER A 197 -7.28 -15.20 1.76
C SER A 197 -6.44 -15.80 2.90
N GLY A 198 -5.36 -16.49 2.59
CA GLY A 198 -4.40 -17.07 3.53
C GLY A 198 -2.99 -16.50 3.39
N ALA A 199 -2.68 -15.83 2.31
CA ALA A 199 -1.34 -15.34 2.04
C ALA A 199 -0.99 -14.12 2.89
N LEU A 200 0.21 -14.15 3.45
CA LEU A 200 0.85 -13.02 4.09
C LEU A 200 2.06 -12.64 3.27
N HIS A 201 2.15 -11.37 2.94
CA HIS A 201 3.33 -10.77 2.34
C HIS A 201 4.16 -10.08 3.42
N TYR A 202 5.47 -10.08 3.25
CA TYR A 202 6.38 -9.36 4.14
C TYR A 202 7.46 -8.64 3.35
N ARG A 203 7.96 -7.56 3.97
CA ARG A 203 9.14 -6.81 3.51
C ARG A 203 10.02 -6.50 4.72
N ILE A 204 11.31 -6.81 4.62
CA ILE A 204 12.30 -6.61 5.68
C ILE A 204 13.32 -5.59 5.19
N TYR A 205 13.53 -4.57 6.01
CA TYR A 205 14.46 -3.47 5.72
C TYR A 205 15.55 -3.40 6.78
N ARG A 206 16.76 -3.11 6.34
CA ARG A 206 17.87 -2.69 7.20
C ARG A 206 18.31 -1.29 6.84
N HIS A 207 18.36 -0.43 7.86
CA HIS A 207 18.73 0.99 7.69
C HIS A 207 17.94 1.69 6.56
N GLY A 208 16.66 1.36 6.42
CA GLY A 208 15.79 1.90 5.38
C GLY A 208 15.84 1.21 4.02
N HIS A 209 16.78 0.30 3.78
CA HIS A 209 16.92 -0.42 2.51
C HIS A 209 16.30 -1.81 2.59
N LEU A 210 15.56 -2.21 1.53
CA LEU A 210 14.97 -3.54 1.41
C LEU A 210 16.07 -4.60 1.38
N GLU A 211 15.95 -5.64 2.22
CA GLU A 211 16.85 -6.78 2.30
C GLU A 211 16.17 -8.08 1.87
N HIS A 212 14.91 -8.26 2.30
CA HIS A 212 14.12 -9.44 1.96
C HIS A 212 12.66 -9.07 1.71
N GLU A 213 12.05 -9.82 0.79
CA GLU A 213 10.60 -9.76 0.55
C GLU A 213 10.05 -11.15 0.20
N SER A 214 8.76 -11.35 0.47
CA SER A 214 8.06 -12.57 0.09
C SER A 214 8.04 -12.73 -1.44
N GLY A 215 8.45 -13.89 -1.92
CA GLY A 215 8.48 -14.23 -3.34
C GLY A 215 9.83 -14.04 -4.01
N GLU A 216 10.34 -12.82 -4.16
CA GLU A 216 11.55 -12.57 -4.95
C GLU A 216 12.86 -12.74 -4.15
N GLN A 217 12.89 -12.27 -2.90
CA GLN A 217 14.05 -12.35 -2.00
C GLN A 217 13.64 -12.94 -0.65
N PRO A 218 13.28 -14.22 -0.59
CA PRO A 218 12.66 -14.83 0.58
C PRO A 218 13.63 -14.92 1.77
N PHE A 219 13.06 -14.81 2.98
CA PHE A 219 13.74 -15.09 4.23
C PHE A 219 13.21 -16.41 4.79
N GLY A 220 13.91 -17.50 4.56
CA GLY A 220 13.45 -18.87 4.83
C GLY A 220 12.81 -19.10 6.20
N PRO A 221 13.37 -18.60 7.33
CA PRO A 221 12.73 -18.73 8.64
C PRO A 221 11.37 -18.04 8.74
N LEU A 222 11.16 -16.94 8.03
CA LEU A 222 9.88 -16.24 8.02
C LEU A 222 8.88 -16.91 7.08
N ASP A 223 9.33 -17.42 5.93
CA ASP A 223 8.48 -18.20 5.02
C ASP A 223 7.92 -19.45 5.71
N GLU A 224 8.75 -20.13 6.50
CA GLU A 224 8.30 -21.26 7.30
C GLU A 224 7.29 -20.84 8.37
N ALA A 225 7.52 -19.72 9.06
CA ALA A 225 6.58 -19.19 10.03
C ALA A 225 5.26 -18.78 9.40
N VAL A 226 5.28 -18.11 8.24
CA VAL A 226 4.09 -17.72 7.47
C VAL A 226 3.29 -18.96 7.06
N ARG A 227 3.95 -19.97 6.52
CA ARG A 227 3.31 -21.23 6.12
C ARG A 227 2.69 -21.97 7.31
N THR A 228 3.34 -21.95 8.48
CA THR A 228 2.92 -22.72 9.67
C THR A 228 1.82 -22.00 10.46
N HIS A 229 1.93 -20.70 10.63
CA HIS A 229 1.05 -19.91 11.52
C HIS A 229 0.04 -19.05 10.76
N GLY A 230 0.30 -18.71 9.49
CA GLY A 230 -0.60 -17.95 8.63
C GLY A 230 -1.07 -16.65 9.29
N ALA A 231 -2.35 -16.35 9.13
CA ALA A 231 -2.96 -15.11 9.61
C ALA A 231 -2.83 -14.83 11.12
N LYS A 232 -2.45 -15.82 11.95
CA LYS A 232 -2.21 -15.62 13.38
C LYS A 232 -1.02 -14.70 13.65
N LEU A 233 -0.04 -14.66 12.75
CA LEU A 233 1.16 -13.84 12.90
C LEU A 233 0.86 -12.33 12.97
N VAL A 234 -0.19 -11.84 12.32
CA VAL A 234 -0.59 -10.43 12.37
C VAL A 234 -1.41 -10.09 13.61
N GLY A 235 -1.85 -11.11 14.38
CA GLY A 235 -2.62 -10.91 15.61
C GLY A 235 -1.82 -10.27 16.75
N PRO A 236 -2.51 -9.70 17.76
CA PRO A 236 -1.86 -9.21 18.96
C PRO A 236 -1.27 -10.38 19.77
N GLY A 237 -0.12 -10.15 20.44
CA GLY A 237 0.49 -11.11 21.38
C GLY A 237 1.23 -12.29 20.75
N ASP A 238 1.34 -12.39 19.43
CA ASP A 238 2.13 -13.44 18.79
C ASP A 238 3.64 -13.17 18.95
N GLU A 239 4.35 -14.09 19.60
CA GLU A 239 5.78 -14.02 19.87
C GLU A 239 6.64 -14.72 18.80
N THR A 240 6.01 -15.40 17.83
CA THR A 240 6.71 -16.17 16.79
C THR A 240 7.63 -15.29 15.97
N LEU A 241 7.13 -14.14 15.54
CA LEU A 241 7.91 -13.18 14.75
C LEU A 241 9.14 -12.65 15.50
N ARG A 242 9.03 -12.40 16.81
CA ARG A 242 10.16 -11.99 17.66
C ARG A 242 11.26 -13.06 17.67
N LYS A 243 10.88 -14.33 17.73
CA LYS A 243 11.82 -15.46 17.70
C LYS A 243 12.47 -15.62 16.33
N VAL A 244 11.71 -15.42 15.23
CA VAL A 244 12.18 -15.54 13.85
C VAL A 244 13.20 -14.46 13.51
N ILE A 245 12.97 -13.21 13.95
CA ILE A 245 13.91 -12.10 13.76
C ILE A 245 15.24 -12.34 14.49
N GLY A 246 15.24 -13.14 15.52
CA GLY A 246 16.37 -13.74 16.26
C GLY A 246 17.52 -12.80 16.65
N GLY A 247 18.05 -12.92 17.89
CA GLY A 247 19.27 -12.23 18.33
C GLY A 247 19.17 -10.73 18.58
N GLN A 248 18.05 -10.08 18.31
CA GLN A 248 17.85 -8.65 18.55
C GLN A 248 17.41 -8.41 19.99
N LYS A 249 18.03 -7.43 20.66
CA LYS A 249 17.77 -7.15 22.08
C LYS A 249 16.40 -6.55 22.35
N VAL A 250 15.92 -5.69 21.44
CA VAL A 250 14.64 -4.98 21.58
C VAL A 250 13.85 -5.12 20.28
N VAL A 251 12.62 -5.61 20.41
CA VAL A 251 11.65 -5.72 19.31
C VAL A 251 10.34 -5.10 19.74
N GLU A 252 9.92 -4.06 19.04
CA GLU A 252 8.62 -3.43 19.23
C GLU A 252 7.69 -3.77 18.06
N ALA A 253 6.39 -3.87 18.38
CA ALA A 253 5.37 -4.24 17.38
C ALA A 253 4.23 -3.23 17.36
N VAL A 254 3.82 -2.81 16.16
CA VAL A 254 2.67 -1.93 15.93
C VAL A 254 1.69 -2.63 14.98
N LEU A 255 0.43 -2.72 15.38
CA LEU A 255 -0.62 -3.30 14.54
C LEU A 255 -1.16 -2.28 13.55
N ILE A 256 -1.44 -2.74 12.33
CA ILE A 256 -2.12 -1.96 11.30
C ILE A 256 -3.56 -2.46 11.22
N SER A 257 -4.51 -1.64 11.65
CA SER A 257 -5.94 -1.98 11.67
C SER A 257 -6.69 -1.18 10.63
N GLY A 258 -7.65 -1.80 9.94
CA GLY A 258 -8.51 -1.09 8.99
C GLY A 258 -9.45 -0.12 9.69
N ALA A 259 -9.71 1.03 9.11
CA ALA A 259 -10.66 2.01 9.62
C ALA A 259 -12.06 1.38 9.73
N GLY A 260 -12.62 1.35 10.95
CA GLY A 260 -13.95 0.78 11.24
C GLY A 260 -14.02 -0.75 11.21
N SER A 261 -12.89 -1.46 11.10
CA SER A 261 -12.81 -2.92 11.07
C SER A 261 -12.11 -3.46 12.33
N VAL A 262 -12.61 -4.57 12.86
CA VAL A 262 -11.95 -5.35 13.92
C VAL A 262 -10.75 -6.14 13.35
N ALA A 263 -10.64 -6.23 12.03
CA ALA A 263 -9.61 -7.03 11.37
C ALA A 263 -8.25 -6.30 11.31
N THR A 264 -7.20 -6.95 11.78
CA THR A 264 -5.82 -6.51 11.60
C THR A 264 -5.39 -6.76 10.15
N LEU A 265 -4.99 -5.70 9.45
CA LEU A 265 -4.53 -5.75 8.07
C LEU A 265 -3.05 -6.15 7.99
N GLY A 266 -2.27 -5.79 9.00
CA GLY A 266 -0.85 -6.08 9.03
C GLY A 266 -0.22 -5.79 10.37
N LYS A 267 1.10 -5.98 10.44
CA LYS A 267 1.92 -5.72 11.62
C LYS A 267 3.27 -5.16 11.19
N ILE A 268 3.70 -4.11 11.86
CA ILE A 268 5.06 -3.59 11.78
C ILE A 268 5.85 -4.13 12.96
N LEU A 269 7.05 -4.63 12.71
CA LEU A 269 8.03 -4.90 13.73
C LEU A 269 9.27 -4.05 13.49
N VAL A 270 9.79 -3.44 14.55
CA VAL A 270 11.05 -2.73 14.52
C VAL A 270 11.98 -3.30 15.60
N TRP A 271 13.27 -3.37 15.31
CA TRP A 271 14.25 -3.93 16.26
C TRP A 271 15.56 -3.16 16.25
N SER A 272 16.25 -3.23 17.38
CA SER A 272 17.55 -2.61 17.61
C SER A 272 18.45 -3.55 18.41
N SER A 273 19.77 -3.45 18.19
CA SER A 273 20.79 -4.16 18.96
C SER A 273 21.12 -3.47 20.30
N ASP A 274 20.74 -2.21 20.46
CA ASP A 274 21.19 -1.36 21.58
C ASP A 274 20.08 -1.16 22.65
N THR A 275 19.70 0.08 22.85
CA THR A 275 18.64 0.48 23.77
C THR A 275 17.28 0.51 23.06
N GLY A 276 16.19 0.54 23.83
CA GLY A 276 14.83 0.69 23.29
C GLY A 276 14.65 1.95 22.46
N PHE A 277 13.54 2.01 21.75
CA PHE A 277 13.18 3.17 20.91
C PHE A 277 12.68 4.33 21.78
N SER A 278 13.02 5.56 21.40
CA SER A 278 12.46 6.76 22.02
C SER A 278 10.96 6.87 21.77
N ALA A 279 10.26 7.62 22.62
CA ALA A 279 8.84 7.91 22.41
C ALA A 279 8.61 8.60 21.04
N PHE A 280 9.49 9.51 20.65
CA PHE A 280 9.47 10.17 19.34
C PHE A 280 9.53 9.16 18.17
N THR A 281 10.48 8.22 18.20
CA THR A 281 10.61 7.17 17.19
C THR A 281 9.35 6.30 17.11
N MET A 282 8.82 5.89 18.26
CA MET A 282 7.60 5.08 18.31
C MET A 282 6.36 5.83 17.80
N ASP A 283 6.28 7.13 18.06
CA ASP A 283 5.21 7.97 17.51
C ASP A 283 5.27 8.03 15.98
N LEU A 284 6.46 8.21 15.39
CA LEU A 284 6.65 8.21 13.95
C LEU A 284 6.29 6.86 13.31
N ILE A 285 6.64 5.74 13.96
CA ILE A 285 6.25 4.40 13.50
C ILE A 285 4.73 4.22 13.55
N ARG A 286 4.06 4.72 14.59
CA ARG A 286 2.59 4.69 14.69
C ARG A 286 1.92 5.54 13.61
N LEU A 287 2.49 6.70 13.30
CA LEU A 287 2.01 7.56 12.22
C LEU A 287 2.17 6.89 10.84
N LEU A 288 3.30 6.24 10.59
CA LEU A 288 3.49 5.40 9.40
C LEU A 288 2.47 4.26 9.35
N ALA A 289 2.22 3.56 10.47
CA ALA A 289 1.23 2.50 10.53
C ALA A 289 -0.20 3.00 10.23
N ALA A 290 -0.56 4.19 10.67
CA ALA A 290 -1.84 4.82 10.37
C ALA A 290 -1.98 5.17 8.87
N ALA A 291 -0.93 5.75 8.26
CA ALA A 291 -0.89 6.04 6.84
C ALA A 291 -0.98 4.74 5.99
N LEU A 292 -0.24 3.71 6.39
CA LEU A 292 -0.28 2.39 5.75
C LEU A 292 -1.64 1.70 5.86
N SER A 293 -2.38 1.93 6.93
CA SER A 293 -3.74 1.36 7.09
C SER A 293 -4.63 1.72 5.91
N GLN A 294 -4.73 3.00 5.58
CA GLN A 294 -5.53 3.46 4.44
C GLN A 294 -4.98 2.92 3.12
N ARG A 295 -3.68 2.98 2.93
CA ARG A 295 -3.04 2.51 1.69
C ARG A 295 -3.23 1.01 1.46
N LEU A 296 -3.15 0.18 2.50
CA LEU A 296 -3.41 -1.26 2.42
C LEU A 296 -4.87 -1.58 2.09
N VAL A 297 -5.82 -0.78 2.61
CA VAL A 297 -7.24 -0.91 2.24
C VAL A 297 -7.41 -0.66 0.74
N ASP A 298 -6.83 0.41 0.20
CA ASP A 298 -6.95 0.77 -1.21
C ASP A 298 -6.22 -0.24 -2.11
N TYR A 299 -5.02 -0.68 -1.74
CA TYR A 299 -4.27 -1.73 -2.41
C TYR A 299 -5.06 -3.04 -2.49
N ASN A 300 -5.63 -3.48 -1.38
CA ASN A 300 -6.44 -4.69 -1.35
C ASN A 300 -7.74 -4.55 -2.15
N ARG A 301 -8.39 -3.39 -2.14
CA ARG A 301 -9.59 -3.12 -2.94
C ARG A 301 -9.31 -3.22 -4.44
N GLU A 302 -8.20 -2.64 -4.90
CA GLU A 302 -7.75 -2.72 -6.28
C GLU A 302 -7.48 -4.17 -6.69
N ARG A 303 -6.75 -4.93 -5.88
CA ARG A 303 -6.44 -6.34 -6.12
C ARG A 303 -7.69 -7.22 -6.14
N ILE A 304 -8.64 -7.04 -5.23
CA ILE A 304 -9.94 -7.76 -5.22
C ILE A 304 -10.71 -7.48 -6.51
N HIS A 305 -10.69 -6.23 -6.99
CA HIS A 305 -11.36 -5.90 -8.26
C HIS A 305 -10.72 -6.64 -9.44
N LEU A 306 -9.40 -6.65 -9.52
CA LEU A 306 -8.67 -7.37 -10.57
C LEU A 306 -8.84 -8.89 -10.46
N ALA A 307 -8.97 -9.44 -9.25
CA ALA A 307 -9.15 -10.87 -9.00
C ALA A 307 -10.49 -11.42 -9.52
N GLN A 308 -11.43 -10.54 -9.85
CA GLN A 308 -12.64 -10.95 -10.54
C GLN A 308 -12.37 -11.49 -11.95
N PHE A 309 -11.24 -11.11 -12.57
CA PHE A 309 -10.92 -11.43 -13.96
C PHE A 309 -9.60 -12.20 -14.11
N PHE A 310 -8.62 -11.91 -13.26
CA PHE A 310 -7.23 -12.33 -13.45
C PHE A 310 -6.73 -13.20 -12.30
N ALA A 311 -5.84 -14.12 -12.65
CA ALA A 311 -5.10 -14.93 -11.66
C ALA A 311 -4.12 -14.06 -10.84
N PRO A 312 -3.79 -14.44 -9.57
CA PRO A 312 -2.89 -13.68 -8.71
C PRO A 312 -1.55 -13.28 -9.37
N PRO A 313 -0.82 -14.15 -10.09
CA PRO A 313 0.43 -13.75 -10.75
C PRO A 313 0.24 -12.67 -11.83
N VAL A 314 -0.92 -12.66 -12.49
CA VAL A 314 -1.23 -11.63 -13.49
C VAL A 314 -1.53 -10.30 -12.82
N ILE A 315 -2.20 -10.33 -11.66
CA ILE A 315 -2.45 -9.13 -10.85
C ILE A 315 -1.12 -8.52 -10.36
N ASP A 316 -0.19 -9.35 -9.89
CA ASP A 316 1.14 -8.90 -9.47
C ASP A 316 1.88 -8.23 -10.63
N ASP A 317 1.87 -8.84 -11.82
CA ASP A 317 2.48 -8.27 -13.02
C ASP A 317 1.83 -6.94 -13.44
N LEU A 318 0.51 -6.81 -13.30
CA LEU A 318 -0.21 -5.57 -13.60
C LEU A 318 0.13 -4.47 -12.59
N THR A 319 -0.03 -4.73 -11.30
CA THR A 319 0.10 -3.72 -10.24
C THR A 319 1.52 -3.18 -10.06
N ARG A 320 2.54 -3.89 -10.55
CA ARG A 320 3.93 -3.39 -10.66
C ARG A 320 4.12 -2.26 -11.69
N ASN A 321 3.14 -2.04 -12.58
CA ASN A 321 3.19 -0.96 -13.56
C ASN A 321 2.26 0.18 -13.15
N PRO A 322 2.75 1.40 -12.92
CA PRO A 322 1.89 2.52 -12.50
C PRO A 322 0.80 2.84 -13.53
N ASP A 323 1.06 2.57 -14.80
CA ASP A 323 0.15 2.86 -15.91
C ASP A 323 -0.54 1.61 -16.47
N TYR A 324 -0.67 0.55 -15.67
CA TYR A 324 -1.18 -0.74 -16.15
C TYR A 324 -2.57 -0.65 -16.78
N GLU A 325 -3.45 0.20 -16.27
CA GLU A 325 -4.79 0.37 -16.82
C GLU A 325 -4.75 0.89 -18.27
N SER A 326 -4.02 1.98 -18.51
CA SER A 326 -3.87 2.56 -19.84
C SER A 326 -3.10 1.65 -20.79
N LYS A 327 -2.09 0.96 -20.26
CA LYS A 327 -1.19 0.12 -21.06
C LYS A 327 -1.78 -1.26 -21.40
N TYR A 328 -2.49 -1.89 -20.47
CA TYR A 328 -2.91 -3.29 -20.60
C TYR A 328 -4.43 -3.49 -20.60
N LEU A 329 -5.19 -2.60 -19.98
CA LEU A 329 -6.64 -2.78 -19.81
C LEU A 329 -7.49 -1.84 -20.68
N THR A 330 -6.87 -0.87 -21.36
CA THR A 330 -7.58 -0.05 -22.37
C THR A 330 -8.04 -0.94 -23.53
N PRO A 331 -9.29 -0.76 -24.03
CA PRO A 331 -9.82 -1.54 -25.12
C PRO A 331 -8.96 -1.49 -26.40
N ARG A 332 -8.63 -2.65 -26.96
CA ARG A 332 -7.84 -2.80 -28.17
C ARG A 332 -8.20 -4.06 -28.96
N ASP A 333 -7.90 -4.04 -30.25
CA ASP A 333 -8.15 -5.17 -31.16
C ASP A 333 -6.93 -6.09 -31.19
N GLU A 334 -7.10 -7.30 -30.62
CA GLU A 334 -6.06 -8.31 -30.50
C GLU A 334 -6.59 -9.71 -30.83
N GLU A 335 -5.72 -10.61 -31.21
CA GLU A 335 -6.10 -12.01 -31.37
C GLU A 335 -6.15 -12.70 -30.01
N VAL A 336 -7.24 -13.39 -29.72
CA VAL A 336 -7.48 -14.10 -28.44
C VAL A 336 -7.95 -15.53 -28.67
N GLY A 337 -7.58 -16.43 -27.76
CA GLY A 337 -8.27 -17.70 -27.59
C GLY A 337 -9.56 -17.45 -26.80
N ILE A 338 -10.66 -18.04 -27.23
CA ILE A 338 -11.96 -17.94 -26.57
C ILE A 338 -12.45 -19.35 -26.24
N LEU A 339 -12.89 -19.55 -25.01
CA LEU A 339 -13.45 -20.79 -24.52
C LEU A 339 -14.82 -20.55 -23.92
N PHE A 340 -15.81 -21.37 -24.31
CA PHE A 340 -17.13 -21.45 -23.71
C PHE A 340 -17.30 -22.87 -23.17
N ALA A 341 -17.68 -23.01 -21.89
CA ALA A 341 -17.95 -24.28 -21.24
C ALA A 341 -19.31 -24.24 -20.54
N ASP A 342 -20.23 -25.11 -20.90
CA ASP A 342 -21.63 -25.12 -20.50
C ASP A 342 -22.08 -26.51 -20.05
N ILE A 343 -22.82 -26.60 -18.95
CA ILE A 343 -23.26 -27.87 -18.38
C ILE A 343 -24.33 -28.50 -19.26
N ASN A 344 -24.11 -29.74 -19.68
CA ASN A 344 -25.06 -30.45 -20.52
C ASN A 344 -26.40 -30.66 -19.78
N SER A 345 -27.52 -30.28 -20.45
CA SER A 345 -28.88 -30.46 -19.94
C SER A 345 -29.16 -29.74 -18.61
N PHE A 346 -28.49 -28.60 -18.35
CA PHE A 346 -28.58 -27.90 -17.07
C PHE A 346 -30.02 -27.52 -16.69
N THR A 347 -30.84 -27.04 -17.63
CA THR A 347 -32.25 -26.74 -17.38
C THR A 347 -33.00 -27.95 -16.78
N ARG A 348 -32.82 -29.14 -17.36
CA ARG A 348 -33.43 -30.36 -16.82
C ARG A 348 -32.89 -30.74 -15.44
N ILE A 349 -31.59 -30.51 -15.21
CA ILE A 349 -30.96 -30.73 -13.90
C ILE A 349 -31.57 -29.79 -12.85
N CYS A 350 -31.77 -28.52 -13.19
CA CYS A 350 -32.40 -27.56 -12.31
C CYS A 350 -33.85 -27.94 -11.96
N GLU A 351 -34.64 -28.30 -12.97
CA GLU A 351 -36.06 -28.59 -12.78
C GLU A 351 -36.33 -29.92 -12.09
N GLN A 352 -35.53 -30.97 -12.34
CA GLN A 352 -35.84 -32.33 -11.90
C GLN A 352 -34.97 -32.85 -10.73
N VAL A 353 -33.80 -32.19 -10.48
CA VAL A 353 -32.85 -32.69 -9.45
C VAL A 353 -32.62 -31.65 -8.35
N LEU A 354 -32.26 -30.44 -8.75
CA LEU A 354 -31.90 -29.37 -7.79
C LEU A 354 -33.16 -28.69 -7.22
N GLU A 355 -34.15 -28.40 -8.05
CA GLU A 355 -35.49 -27.86 -7.73
C GLU A 355 -35.52 -26.53 -6.97
N LYS A 356 -34.64 -26.36 -5.97
CA LYS A 356 -34.59 -25.18 -5.09
C LYS A 356 -33.52 -24.20 -5.55
N PRO A 357 -33.83 -22.87 -5.64
CA PRO A 357 -32.85 -21.86 -6.06
C PRO A 357 -31.53 -21.90 -5.28
N ALA A 358 -31.58 -22.12 -3.97
CA ALA A 358 -30.37 -22.22 -3.14
C ALA A 358 -29.46 -23.38 -3.54
N ARG A 359 -30.04 -24.55 -3.89
CA ARG A 359 -29.26 -25.72 -4.36
C ARG A 359 -28.71 -25.50 -5.76
N ILE A 360 -29.47 -24.85 -6.64
CA ILE A 360 -29.01 -24.46 -7.97
C ILE A 360 -27.81 -23.51 -7.84
N GLY A 361 -27.94 -22.46 -7.01
CA GLY A 361 -26.87 -21.50 -6.77
C GLY A 361 -25.59 -22.15 -6.23
N GLN A 362 -25.72 -22.99 -5.20
CA GLN A 362 -24.59 -23.70 -4.61
C GLN A 362 -23.90 -24.63 -5.62
N PHE A 363 -24.67 -25.41 -6.37
CA PHE A 363 -24.13 -26.34 -7.38
C PHE A 363 -23.36 -25.62 -8.48
N VAL A 364 -23.92 -24.52 -9.00
CA VAL A 364 -23.26 -23.71 -10.04
C VAL A 364 -22.00 -23.02 -9.49
N ASP A 365 -22.08 -22.48 -8.28
CA ASP A 365 -20.95 -21.81 -7.61
C ASP A 365 -19.78 -22.79 -7.41
N ASP A 366 -20.06 -24.00 -6.89
CA ASP A 366 -19.05 -25.03 -6.65
C ASP A 366 -18.40 -25.53 -7.94
N TRP A 367 -19.19 -25.70 -9.02
CA TRP A 367 -18.67 -26.11 -10.33
C TRP A 367 -17.88 -25.00 -11.00
N SER A 368 -18.42 -23.78 -11.05
CA SER A 368 -17.79 -22.66 -11.75
C SER A 368 -16.47 -22.23 -11.10
N LYS A 369 -16.35 -22.28 -9.77
CA LYS A 369 -15.08 -22.07 -9.07
C LYS A 369 -13.98 -22.98 -9.60
N GLY A 370 -14.25 -24.28 -9.69
CA GLY A 370 -13.27 -25.23 -10.21
C GLY A 370 -12.92 -24.99 -11.68
N VAL A 371 -13.90 -24.56 -12.49
CA VAL A 371 -13.65 -24.20 -13.90
C VAL A 371 -12.79 -22.94 -14.02
N VAL A 372 -13.07 -21.91 -13.23
CA VAL A 372 -12.28 -20.66 -13.22
C VAL A 372 -10.84 -20.90 -12.76
N GLU A 373 -10.65 -21.75 -11.73
CA GLU A 373 -9.31 -22.19 -11.30
C GLU A 373 -8.53 -22.84 -12.44
N LEU A 374 -9.18 -23.66 -13.26
CA LEU A 374 -8.57 -24.31 -14.43
C LEU A 374 -8.26 -23.30 -15.55
N LEU A 375 -9.12 -22.31 -15.77
CA LEU A 375 -8.82 -21.21 -16.69
C LEU A 375 -7.56 -20.48 -16.24
N PHE A 376 -7.48 -20.06 -14.99
CA PHE A 376 -6.34 -19.35 -14.42
C PHE A 376 -5.06 -20.20 -14.45
N LYS A 377 -5.13 -21.49 -14.10
CA LYS A 377 -4.00 -22.41 -14.17
C LYS A 377 -3.39 -22.48 -15.57
N ASN A 378 -4.22 -22.38 -16.61
CA ASN A 378 -3.80 -22.41 -18.00
C ASN A 378 -3.53 -21.00 -18.60
N GLY A 379 -3.36 -19.97 -17.76
CA GLY A 379 -3.06 -18.61 -18.19
C GLY A 379 -4.23 -17.88 -18.85
N GLY A 380 -5.45 -18.33 -18.59
CA GLY A 380 -6.67 -17.70 -19.07
C GLY A 380 -7.16 -16.59 -18.15
N VAL A 381 -8.08 -15.81 -18.66
CA VAL A 381 -8.83 -14.74 -17.99
C VAL A 381 -10.28 -15.19 -17.87
N PHE A 382 -10.89 -14.99 -16.74
CA PHE A 382 -12.34 -15.17 -16.58
C PHE A 382 -13.06 -13.94 -17.14
N ASP A 383 -13.82 -14.13 -18.22
CA ASP A 383 -14.61 -13.05 -18.81
C ASP A 383 -15.92 -12.84 -18.04
N LYS A 384 -16.75 -13.84 -18.02
CA LYS A 384 -18.04 -13.83 -17.32
C LYS A 384 -18.66 -15.23 -17.27
N MET A 385 -19.74 -15.32 -16.51
CA MET A 385 -20.65 -16.45 -16.53
C MET A 385 -22.04 -16.02 -17.02
N VAL A 386 -22.66 -16.81 -17.89
CA VAL A 386 -24.02 -16.58 -18.40
C VAL A 386 -24.85 -17.85 -18.11
N GLY A 387 -25.67 -17.78 -17.06
CA GLY A 387 -26.31 -18.98 -16.52
C GLY A 387 -25.26 -19.94 -15.96
N ASP A 388 -25.16 -21.13 -16.51
CA ASP A 388 -24.14 -22.15 -16.20
C ASP A 388 -22.96 -22.14 -17.19
N CYS A 389 -22.98 -21.27 -18.18
CA CYS A 389 -21.89 -21.15 -19.15
C CYS A 389 -20.77 -20.27 -18.64
N VAL A 390 -19.58 -20.84 -18.43
CA VAL A 390 -18.35 -20.12 -18.10
C VAL A 390 -17.60 -19.74 -19.36
N ILE A 391 -17.17 -18.48 -19.47
CA ILE A 391 -16.45 -17.92 -20.60
C ILE A 391 -15.04 -17.53 -20.17
N GLY A 392 -14.04 -18.00 -20.90
CA GLY A 392 -12.63 -17.70 -20.67
C GLY A 392 -11.94 -17.14 -21.92
N LEU A 393 -10.96 -16.27 -21.69
CA LEU A 393 -10.12 -15.67 -22.74
C LEU A 393 -8.66 -16.03 -22.52
N PHE A 394 -7.88 -16.23 -23.59
CA PHE A 394 -6.45 -16.55 -23.54
C PHE A 394 -5.66 -15.54 -24.38
N GLY A 395 -4.62 -14.97 -23.79
CA GLY A 395 -3.81 -13.90 -24.36
C GLY A 395 -3.82 -12.62 -23.53
N PRO A 396 -5.00 -12.04 -23.22
CA PRO A 396 -5.06 -10.85 -22.38
C PRO A 396 -4.60 -11.12 -20.93
N PRO A 397 -4.34 -10.07 -20.15
CA PRO A 397 -4.29 -8.66 -20.55
C PRO A 397 -2.94 -8.26 -21.13
N LEU A 398 -1.90 -9.08 -20.92
CA LEU A 398 -0.51 -8.72 -21.21
C LEU A 398 -0.09 -9.06 -22.65
N PHE A 399 -0.83 -9.92 -23.35
CA PHE A 399 -0.56 -10.38 -24.72
C PHE A 399 0.87 -10.86 -24.99
N ARG A 400 1.50 -11.47 -23.98
CA ARG A 400 2.87 -12.03 -24.06
C ARG A 400 2.94 -13.35 -24.84
N SER A 401 1.80 -14.06 -24.95
CA SER A 401 1.71 -15.37 -25.61
C SER A 401 1.61 -15.26 -27.13
N THR A 402 2.18 -16.22 -27.83
CA THR A 402 2.03 -16.38 -29.27
C THR A 402 0.65 -16.96 -29.62
N ARG A 403 0.28 -16.91 -30.90
CA ARG A 403 -0.93 -17.55 -31.44
C ARG A 403 -1.01 -19.05 -31.04
N VAL A 404 0.10 -19.77 -31.19
CA VAL A 404 0.20 -21.20 -30.84
C VAL A 404 -0.05 -21.39 -29.35
N GLN A 405 0.63 -20.64 -28.50
CA GLN A 405 0.49 -20.75 -27.04
C GLN A 405 -0.94 -20.43 -26.56
N ARG A 406 -1.64 -19.49 -27.18
CA ARG A 406 -3.06 -19.19 -26.87
C ARG A 406 -3.97 -20.37 -27.21
N ALA A 407 -3.75 -21.01 -28.37
CA ALA A 407 -4.48 -22.19 -28.77
C ALA A 407 -4.18 -23.38 -27.83
N GLU A 408 -2.91 -23.60 -27.48
CA GLU A 408 -2.47 -24.63 -26.54
C GLU A 408 -3.13 -24.46 -25.17
N SER A 409 -3.08 -23.26 -24.61
CA SER A 409 -3.68 -22.92 -23.31
C SER A 409 -5.20 -23.13 -23.32
N ALA A 410 -5.89 -22.67 -24.34
CA ALA A 410 -7.34 -22.81 -24.45
C ALA A 410 -7.76 -24.28 -24.58
N VAL A 411 -7.05 -25.07 -25.39
CA VAL A 411 -7.37 -26.51 -25.56
C VAL A 411 -7.00 -27.30 -24.30
N ARG A 412 -5.88 -27.00 -23.67
CA ARG A 412 -5.50 -27.65 -22.41
C ARG A 412 -6.52 -27.37 -21.30
N ALA A 413 -6.97 -26.12 -21.17
CA ALA A 413 -8.06 -25.76 -20.26
C ALA A 413 -9.35 -26.52 -20.57
N ALA A 414 -9.74 -26.62 -21.85
CA ALA A 414 -10.92 -27.37 -22.28
C ALA A 414 -10.87 -28.85 -21.85
N LEU A 415 -9.73 -29.51 -22.09
CA LEU A 415 -9.52 -30.91 -21.70
C LEU A 415 -9.54 -31.10 -20.18
N GLU A 416 -8.90 -30.21 -19.44
CA GLU A 416 -8.90 -30.24 -17.96
C GLU A 416 -10.30 -29.98 -17.38
N ILE A 417 -11.10 -29.08 -17.98
CA ILE A 417 -12.49 -28.83 -17.59
C ILE A 417 -13.35 -30.08 -17.82
N GLN A 418 -13.17 -30.78 -18.95
CA GLN A 418 -13.84 -32.06 -19.22
C GLN A 418 -13.49 -33.10 -18.14
N ALA A 419 -12.20 -33.25 -17.85
CA ALA A 419 -11.72 -34.20 -16.84
C ALA A 419 -12.22 -33.83 -15.43
N PHE A 420 -12.13 -32.58 -15.05
CA PHE A 420 -12.64 -32.06 -13.76
C PHE A 420 -14.13 -32.33 -13.59
N THR A 421 -14.94 -32.00 -14.58
CA THR A 421 -16.40 -32.19 -14.53
C THR A 421 -16.77 -33.66 -14.43
N ARG A 422 -16.08 -34.56 -15.17
CA ARG A 422 -16.35 -35.99 -15.18
C ARG A 422 -15.88 -36.67 -13.89
N ASP A 423 -14.64 -36.41 -13.48
CA ASP A 423 -13.94 -37.21 -12.48
C ASP A 423 -14.02 -36.58 -11.09
N ARG A 424 -13.56 -35.33 -10.95
CA ARG A 424 -13.48 -34.68 -9.64
C ARG A 424 -14.83 -34.15 -9.18
N PHE A 425 -15.53 -33.39 -10.03
CA PHE A 425 -16.86 -32.90 -9.71
C PHE A 425 -17.93 -34.00 -9.83
N GLY A 426 -17.63 -35.10 -10.54
CA GLY A 426 -18.46 -36.29 -10.62
C GLY A 426 -18.77 -36.96 -9.27
N SER A 427 -17.96 -36.70 -8.25
CA SER A 427 -18.20 -37.15 -6.87
C SER A 427 -19.12 -36.24 -6.05
N HIS A 428 -19.59 -35.13 -6.59
CA HIS A 428 -20.51 -34.23 -5.92
C HIS A 428 -21.84 -34.93 -5.62
N PRO A 429 -22.45 -34.79 -4.42
CA PRO A 429 -23.63 -35.56 -4.00
C PRO A 429 -24.82 -35.45 -4.98
N GLU A 430 -24.98 -34.29 -5.64
CA GLU A 430 -26.07 -34.09 -6.60
C GLU A 430 -25.85 -34.86 -7.91
N VAL A 431 -24.62 -35.22 -8.27
CA VAL A 431 -24.32 -35.89 -9.54
C VAL A 431 -24.88 -37.31 -9.56
N ALA A 432 -24.90 -38.04 -8.43
CA ALA A 432 -25.57 -39.36 -8.33
C ALA A 432 -27.07 -39.22 -8.66
N ARG A 433 -27.74 -38.21 -8.10
CA ARG A 433 -29.17 -37.95 -8.38
C ARG A 433 -29.42 -37.54 -9.84
N ILE A 434 -28.49 -36.82 -10.48
CA ILE A 434 -28.58 -36.50 -11.90
C ILE A 434 -28.66 -37.79 -12.74
N SER A 435 -27.81 -38.74 -12.45
CA SER A 435 -27.79 -40.01 -13.17
C SER A 435 -29.08 -40.80 -13.03
N GLU A 436 -29.67 -40.81 -11.83
CA GLU A 436 -30.92 -41.52 -11.53
C GLU A 436 -32.14 -40.86 -12.18
N VAL A 437 -32.28 -39.56 -12.05
CA VAL A 437 -33.47 -38.81 -12.41
C VAL A 437 -33.45 -38.38 -13.90
N VAL A 438 -32.35 -37.77 -14.34
CA VAL A 438 -32.26 -37.21 -15.72
C VAL A 438 -31.82 -38.28 -16.74
N LYS A 439 -31.40 -39.49 -16.25
CA LYS A 439 -30.92 -40.60 -17.09
C LYS A 439 -29.68 -40.25 -17.94
N LEU A 440 -28.78 -39.43 -17.37
CA LEU A 440 -27.50 -39.09 -17.97
C LEU A 440 -26.40 -39.97 -17.31
N PRO A 441 -25.31 -40.29 -18.06
CA PRO A 441 -24.18 -41.05 -17.48
C PRO A 441 -23.28 -40.15 -16.61
N GLY A 442 -23.87 -39.40 -15.67
CA GLY A 442 -23.22 -38.45 -14.80
C GLY A 442 -23.35 -37.01 -15.28
N LEU A 443 -22.51 -36.09 -14.78
CA LEU A 443 -22.43 -34.73 -15.25
C LEU A 443 -21.55 -34.63 -16.49
N GLY A 444 -21.93 -33.80 -17.45
CA GLY A 444 -21.16 -33.52 -18.65
C GLY A 444 -21.08 -32.04 -18.91
N VAL A 445 -20.10 -31.64 -19.70
CA VAL A 445 -19.93 -30.26 -20.17
C VAL A 445 -19.67 -30.27 -21.67
N ALA A 446 -20.27 -29.35 -22.41
CA ALA A 446 -19.94 -29.08 -23.81
C ALA A 446 -19.01 -27.87 -23.88
N VAL A 447 -17.88 -28.02 -24.58
CA VAL A 447 -16.87 -26.96 -24.67
C VAL A 447 -16.66 -26.56 -26.13
N GLY A 448 -16.68 -25.24 -26.40
CA GLY A 448 -16.31 -24.64 -27.67
C GLY A 448 -15.06 -23.79 -27.56
N VAL A 449 -14.07 -24.01 -28.45
CA VAL A 449 -12.82 -23.25 -28.46
C VAL A 449 -12.62 -22.58 -29.81
N ASN A 450 -12.27 -21.31 -29.79
CA ASN A 450 -11.99 -20.49 -30.97
C ASN A 450 -10.71 -19.67 -30.81
N LEU A 451 -10.10 -19.27 -31.91
CA LEU A 451 -8.96 -18.35 -31.95
C LEU A 451 -9.26 -17.27 -33.00
N THR A 452 -9.46 -16.04 -32.55
CA THR A 452 -9.98 -14.96 -33.38
C THR A 452 -9.57 -13.58 -32.90
N ARG A 453 -9.66 -12.58 -33.77
CA ARG A 453 -9.51 -11.18 -33.35
C ARG A 453 -10.73 -10.72 -32.53
N SER A 454 -10.48 -9.94 -31.52
CA SER A 454 -11.50 -9.42 -30.62
C SER A 454 -11.08 -8.11 -29.97
N PHE A 455 -12.05 -7.25 -29.71
CA PHE A 455 -11.83 -5.98 -29.03
C PHE A 455 -11.94 -6.20 -27.52
N CYS A 456 -10.78 -6.27 -26.83
CA CYS A 456 -10.66 -6.66 -25.43
C CYS A 456 -10.23 -5.49 -24.55
N GLY A 457 -10.79 -5.38 -23.35
CA GLY A 457 -10.44 -4.33 -22.40
C GLY A 457 -11.51 -4.15 -21.32
N LEU A 458 -11.40 -3.04 -20.57
CA LEU A 458 -12.40 -2.64 -19.58
C LEU A 458 -13.56 -1.90 -20.24
N PHE A 459 -14.78 -2.35 -19.98
CA PHE A 459 -16.00 -1.79 -20.55
C PHE A 459 -17.10 -1.58 -19.50
N GLY A 460 -18.00 -0.67 -19.84
CA GLY A 460 -19.20 -0.38 -19.04
C GLY A 460 -18.92 0.38 -17.74
N PRO A 461 -20.00 0.73 -17.02
CA PRO A 461 -19.93 1.53 -15.80
C PRO A 461 -19.17 0.83 -14.66
N ASN A 462 -19.21 -0.49 -14.62
CA ASN A 462 -18.52 -1.31 -13.61
C ASN A 462 -17.07 -1.66 -14.02
N ARG A 463 -16.56 -1.12 -15.13
CA ARG A 463 -15.20 -1.39 -15.64
C ARG A 463 -14.88 -2.89 -15.71
N GLN A 464 -15.80 -3.67 -16.27
CA GLN A 464 -15.65 -5.11 -16.41
C GLN A 464 -14.68 -5.42 -17.55
N TYR A 465 -13.68 -6.26 -17.29
CA TYR A 465 -12.80 -6.75 -18.33
C TYR A 465 -13.53 -7.78 -19.18
N THR A 466 -13.69 -7.50 -20.47
CA THR A 466 -14.44 -8.38 -21.39
C THR A 466 -13.98 -8.20 -22.83
N SER A 467 -14.56 -9.00 -23.71
CA SER A 467 -14.23 -9.05 -25.14
C SER A 467 -15.48 -8.95 -26.01
N PHE A 468 -15.37 -8.22 -27.11
CA PHE A 468 -16.43 -8.08 -28.11
C PHE A 468 -15.92 -8.44 -29.50
N SER A 469 -16.56 -9.43 -30.14
CA SER A 469 -16.29 -9.82 -31.54
C SER A 469 -17.40 -10.69 -32.11
N THR A 470 -17.42 -10.83 -33.42
CA THR A 470 -18.21 -11.88 -34.07
C THR A 470 -17.75 -13.28 -33.66
N GLY A 471 -16.46 -13.42 -33.33
CA GLY A 471 -15.88 -14.66 -32.81
C GLY A 471 -16.43 -15.13 -31.48
N MET A 472 -16.81 -14.20 -30.58
CA MET A 472 -17.53 -14.55 -29.34
C MET A 472 -18.85 -15.25 -29.67
N ASN A 473 -19.64 -14.67 -30.59
CA ASN A 473 -20.90 -15.26 -31.02
C ASN A 473 -20.70 -16.61 -31.72
N GLN A 474 -19.65 -16.72 -32.56
CA GLN A 474 -19.31 -17.97 -33.25
C GLN A 474 -18.93 -19.05 -32.21
N THR A 475 -18.17 -18.70 -31.20
CA THR A 475 -17.76 -19.65 -30.13
C THR A 475 -18.94 -20.12 -29.30
N ALA A 476 -19.86 -19.22 -28.95
CA ALA A 476 -21.11 -19.57 -28.27
C ALA A 476 -21.97 -20.55 -29.11
N ARG A 477 -22.06 -20.31 -30.42
CA ARG A 477 -22.79 -21.22 -31.31
C ARG A 477 -22.04 -22.56 -31.51
N LEU A 478 -20.73 -22.52 -31.57
CA LEU A 478 -19.91 -23.74 -31.62
C LEU A 478 -20.16 -24.60 -30.40
N GLN A 479 -20.09 -24.01 -29.20
CA GLN A 479 -20.34 -24.71 -27.94
C GLN A 479 -21.74 -25.36 -27.93
N SER A 480 -22.77 -24.63 -28.39
CA SER A 480 -24.16 -25.15 -28.42
C SER A 480 -24.38 -26.30 -29.43
N LEU A 481 -23.47 -26.55 -30.37
CA LEU A 481 -23.48 -27.73 -31.24
C LEU A 481 -22.86 -28.96 -30.57
N GLY A 482 -22.13 -28.77 -29.46
CA GLY A 482 -21.48 -29.86 -28.73
C GLY A 482 -22.49 -30.78 -28.06
N ALA A 483 -22.33 -32.08 -28.28
CA ALA A 483 -23.07 -33.11 -27.57
C ALA A 483 -22.53 -33.31 -26.13
N PHE A 484 -23.07 -34.30 -25.45
CA PHE A 484 -22.67 -34.66 -24.09
C PHE A 484 -21.17 -34.97 -24.00
N ARG A 485 -20.45 -34.19 -23.18
CA ARG A 485 -18.99 -34.30 -22.94
C ARG A 485 -18.15 -34.09 -24.22
N GLU A 486 -18.62 -33.25 -25.13
CA GLU A 486 -17.86 -32.95 -26.35
C GLU A 486 -17.06 -31.66 -26.21
N THR A 487 -15.89 -31.66 -26.83
CA THR A 487 -15.09 -30.46 -27.07
C THR A 487 -14.99 -30.22 -28.58
N LEU A 488 -15.47 -29.06 -29.01
CA LEU A 488 -15.41 -28.61 -30.39
C LEU A 488 -14.39 -27.48 -30.56
N VAL A 489 -13.54 -27.57 -31.57
CA VAL A 489 -12.53 -26.54 -31.82
C VAL A 489 -12.70 -25.99 -33.23
N MET A 490 -12.66 -24.65 -33.38
CA MET A 490 -12.67 -24.01 -34.69
C MET A 490 -11.44 -24.39 -35.51
N GLU A 491 -11.55 -24.33 -36.82
CA GLU A 491 -10.44 -24.62 -37.72
C GLU A 491 -9.19 -23.78 -37.43
N SER A 492 -9.37 -22.49 -37.02
CA SER A 492 -8.29 -21.59 -36.61
C SER A 492 -7.44 -22.13 -35.45
N VAL A 493 -8.08 -22.83 -34.48
CA VAL A 493 -7.40 -23.48 -33.34
C VAL A 493 -6.60 -24.69 -33.83
N ARG A 494 -7.19 -25.53 -34.65
CA ARG A 494 -6.51 -26.70 -35.22
C ARG A 494 -5.26 -26.30 -36.01
N GLN A 495 -5.37 -25.28 -36.88
CA GLN A 495 -4.26 -24.76 -37.65
C GLN A 495 -3.14 -24.20 -36.78
N ALA A 496 -3.48 -23.51 -35.69
CA ALA A 496 -2.47 -23.01 -34.73
C ALA A 496 -1.74 -24.17 -34.01
N LEU A 497 -2.46 -25.24 -33.63
CA LEU A 497 -1.89 -26.40 -32.97
C LEU A 497 -0.98 -27.26 -33.84
N GLU A 498 -1.05 -27.14 -35.16
CA GLU A 498 -0.12 -27.81 -36.09
C GLU A 498 1.33 -27.39 -35.88
N ALA A 499 1.53 -26.13 -35.39
CA ALA A 499 2.85 -25.62 -35.05
C ALA A 499 3.22 -25.82 -33.57
N SER A 500 2.38 -26.53 -32.78
CA SER A 500 2.66 -26.85 -31.38
C SER A 500 3.88 -27.77 -31.23
N THR A 501 4.67 -27.51 -30.21
CA THR A 501 5.79 -28.37 -29.79
C THR A 501 5.40 -29.35 -28.67
N ASP A 502 4.22 -29.18 -28.06
CA ASP A 502 3.72 -30.06 -26.99
C ASP A 502 3.30 -31.44 -27.57
N PRO A 503 3.99 -32.51 -27.16
CA PRO A 503 3.66 -33.86 -27.67
C PRO A 503 2.24 -34.29 -27.37
N ALA A 504 1.68 -33.90 -26.23
CA ALA A 504 0.32 -34.28 -25.81
C ALA A 504 -0.73 -33.63 -26.72
N LEU A 505 -0.55 -32.35 -27.05
CA LEU A 505 -1.45 -31.62 -27.94
C LEU A 505 -1.31 -32.04 -29.41
N ARG A 506 -0.10 -32.43 -29.83
CA ARG A 506 0.14 -33.00 -31.18
C ARG A 506 -0.48 -34.36 -31.34
N ALA A 507 -0.59 -35.16 -30.27
CA ALA A 507 -1.21 -36.49 -30.30
C ALA A 507 -2.74 -36.45 -30.28
N LEU A 508 -3.36 -35.28 -30.16
CA LEU A 508 -4.81 -35.15 -30.16
C LEU A 508 -5.40 -35.67 -31.48
N ARG A 509 -6.45 -36.45 -31.33
CA ARG A 509 -7.21 -36.97 -32.46
C ARG A 509 -8.39 -36.07 -32.76
N TYR A 510 -8.69 -35.87 -34.00
CA TYR A 510 -9.77 -35.00 -34.46
C TYR A 510 -10.72 -35.81 -35.36
N GLY A 511 -12.00 -35.55 -35.23
CA GLY A 511 -13.01 -36.02 -36.17
C GLY A 511 -12.83 -35.31 -37.55
N PRO A 512 -13.69 -35.59 -38.52
CA PRO A 512 -13.65 -34.94 -39.80
C PRO A 512 -13.95 -33.43 -39.65
N LEU A 513 -13.42 -32.60 -40.58
CA LEU A 513 -13.82 -31.21 -40.70
C LEU A 513 -15.32 -31.13 -40.96
N THR A 514 -16.02 -30.45 -40.10
CA THR A 514 -17.48 -30.25 -40.19
C THR A 514 -17.76 -28.81 -40.53
N GLU A 515 -18.71 -28.56 -41.41
CA GLU A 515 -19.19 -27.23 -41.79
C GLU A 515 -20.69 -27.13 -41.49
N THR A 516 -21.07 -26.15 -40.66
CA THR A 516 -22.46 -26.00 -40.21
C THR A 516 -22.91 -24.55 -40.28
N ALA A 517 -23.99 -24.29 -41.03
CA ALA A 517 -24.65 -22.98 -41.01
C ALA A 517 -25.40 -22.81 -39.66
N VAL A 518 -25.15 -21.69 -39.01
CA VAL A 518 -25.80 -21.35 -37.72
C VAL A 518 -26.53 -20.02 -37.82
N LYS A 519 -27.60 -19.89 -37.07
CA LYS A 519 -28.45 -18.71 -37.08
C LYS A 519 -27.66 -17.46 -36.65
N ASN A 520 -27.82 -16.38 -37.40
CA ASN A 520 -27.20 -15.07 -37.19
C ASN A 520 -25.66 -15.04 -37.32
N VAL A 521 -25.07 -15.99 -38.01
CA VAL A 521 -23.66 -15.99 -38.40
C VAL A 521 -23.57 -16.04 -39.93
N ALA A 522 -22.88 -15.07 -40.52
CA ALA A 522 -22.86 -14.87 -41.99
C ALA A 522 -22.16 -16.01 -42.75
N GLN A 523 -21.16 -16.64 -42.14
CA GLN A 523 -20.42 -17.75 -42.72
C GLN A 523 -20.62 -19.03 -41.88
N PRO A 524 -20.71 -20.21 -42.52
CA PRO A 524 -20.76 -21.47 -41.80
C PRO A 524 -19.58 -21.63 -40.85
N LEU A 525 -19.80 -22.26 -39.68
CA LEU A 525 -18.73 -22.62 -38.75
C LEU A 525 -17.98 -23.81 -39.30
N ARG A 526 -16.67 -23.70 -39.37
CA ARG A 526 -15.75 -24.79 -39.75
C ARG A 526 -14.99 -25.25 -38.52
N TYR A 527 -15.25 -26.46 -38.10
CA TYR A 527 -14.77 -26.97 -36.79
C TYR A 527 -14.46 -28.46 -36.83
N PHE A 528 -13.71 -28.87 -35.82
CA PHE A 528 -13.39 -30.26 -35.54
C PHE A 528 -13.90 -30.66 -34.16
N ARG A 529 -14.27 -31.93 -34.03
CA ARG A 529 -14.51 -32.57 -32.73
C ARG A 529 -13.19 -33.13 -32.22
N LEU A 530 -12.82 -32.89 -30.92
CA LEU A 530 -11.75 -33.64 -30.25
C LEU A 530 -12.27 -35.03 -29.87
N LEU A 531 -11.45 -36.06 -30.15
CA LEU A 531 -11.82 -37.47 -29.95
C LEU A 531 -11.08 -38.04 -28.74
#